data_d607c38cb1205cc97092c891cdefd2c2
#
_entry.id   d607c38cb1205cc97092c891cdefd2c2
#
_cell.length_a   1.000
_cell.length_b   1.000
_cell.length_c   1.000
_cell.angle_alpha   90.00
_cell.angle_beta   90.00
_cell.angle_gamma   90.00
#
_symmetry.space_group_name_H-M   'P 1'
#
loop_
_entity.id
_entity.type
_entity.pdbx_description
1 polymer ?
#
loop_
_entity_poly.entity_id
_entity_poly.type
_entity_poly.pdbx_seq_one_letter_code
_entity_poly.pdbx_strand_id
1 'polypeptide(L)'
;PYLQSDVYAVTTRTSRIVRQWRDIDQPGVLVGVQAGTFMEHVMRQRLQHASLLSIGLPQTRERELMAGRVDVFMTDYPYGRALIENTDWAALLTPPAPFHVLPYAHASKPGDAEWRATLDAFVARIRNDGRLDAAARRHGLESIVLR
;
A
#
# COMPACT_ATOMS: atom_id res chain seq x y z
N PRO A 1 5.11 12.87 -10.03
CA PRO A 1 4.53 12.35 -8.78
C PRO A 1 4.20 13.48 -7.81
N TYR A 2 3.18 13.28 -6.99
CA TYR A 2 2.72 14.23 -5.97
C TYR A 2 2.56 13.59 -4.59
N LEU A 3 2.47 12.27 -4.51
CA LEU A 3 2.52 11.48 -3.29
C LEU A 3 3.58 10.38 -3.44
N GLN A 4 4.00 9.82 -2.31
CA GLN A 4 4.94 8.71 -2.25
C GLN A 4 4.62 7.85 -1.04
N SER A 5 4.52 6.55 -1.22
CA SER A 5 4.26 5.59 -0.13
C SER A 5 5.21 4.43 -0.18
N ASP A 6 5.51 3.87 0.96
CA ASP A 6 6.16 2.56 1.07
C ASP A 6 5.11 1.44 1.00
N VAL A 7 5.56 0.21 0.96
CA VAL A 7 4.73 -0.98 1.18
C VAL A 7 4.48 -1.12 2.68
N TYR A 8 3.24 -1.38 3.02
CA TYR A 8 2.75 -1.65 4.37
C TYR A 8 2.14 -3.04 4.43
N ALA A 9 1.88 -3.52 5.62
CA ALA A 9 1.21 -4.80 5.80
C ALA A 9 0.01 -4.65 6.74
N VAL A 10 -0.99 -5.47 6.54
CA VAL A 10 -2.17 -5.55 7.41
C VAL A 10 -2.27 -6.95 8.00
N THR A 11 -2.43 -7.01 9.31
CA THR A 11 -2.79 -8.22 10.05
C THR A 11 -3.99 -7.95 10.94
N THR A 12 -4.45 -8.94 11.69
CA THR A 12 -5.50 -8.73 12.69
C THR A 12 -4.90 -8.23 14.00
N ARG A 13 -5.65 -7.41 14.74
CA ARG A 13 -5.23 -6.91 16.06
C ARG A 13 -5.01 -8.04 17.08
N THR A 14 -5.63 -9.19 16.87
CA THR A 14 -5.54 -10.37 17.72
C THR A 14 -4.54 -11.42 17.22
N SER A 15 -3.82 -11.13 16.14
CA SER A 15 -2.84 -12.08 15.59
C SER A 15 -1.78 -12.46 16.62
N ARG A 16 -1.51 -13.76 16.71
CA ARG A 16 -0.41 -14.31 17.51
C ARG A 16 0.80 -14.69 16.66
N ILE A 17 0.67 -14.66 15.34
CA ILE A 17 1.69 -15.09 14.39
C ILE A 17 2.49 -13.89 13.91
N VAL A 18 1.79 -12.88 13.36
CA VAL A 18 2.40 -11.65 12.83
C VAL A 18 1.93 -10.46 13.67
N ARG A 19 2.83 -9.90 14.48
CA ARG A 19 2.55 -8.76 15.39
C ARG A 19 3.29 -7.50 14.99
N GLN A 20 4.39 -7.66 14.28
CA GLN A 20 5.26 -6.58 13.83
C GLN A 20 5.93 -6.98 12.50
N TRP A 21 6.54 -6.02 11.83
CA TRP A 21 7.11 -6.22 10.49
C TRP A 21 8.10 -7.40 10.40
N ARG A 22 8.96 -7.56 11.37
CA ARG A 22 9.97 -8.65 11.41
C ARG A 22 9.36 -10.05 11.46
N ASP A 23 8.08 -10.16 11.81
CA ASP A 23 7.39 -11.46 11.90
C ASP A 23 6.87 -11.93 10.53
N ILE A 24 6.88 -11.07 9.51
CA ILE A 24 6.29 -11.35 8.20
C ILE A 24 7.07 -12.43 7.45
N ASP A 25 8.39 -12.23 7.27
CA ASP A 25 9.21 -13.18 6.51
C ASP A 25 9.80 -14.27 7.40
N GLN A 26 8.92 -15.09 7.98
CA GLN A 26 9.29 -16.22 8.83
C GLN A 26 8.78 -17.54 8.25
N PRO A 27 9.47 -18.67 8.50
CA PRO A 27 8.99 -19.98 8.08
C PRO A 27 7.57 -20.26 8.59
N GLY A 28 6.70 -20.74 7.72
CA GLY A 28 5.31 -21.06 8.04
C GLY A 28 4.34 -19.89 7.98
N VAL A 29 4.81 -18.64 7.83
CA VAL A 29 3.93 -17.48 7.65
C VAL A 29 3.40 -17.45 6.22
N LEU A 30 2.11 -17.17 6.09
CA LEU A 30 1.40 -17.05 4.82
C LEU A 30 1.13 -15.56 4.53
N VAL A 31 1.80 -15.02 3.52
CA VAL A 31 1.71 -13.62 3.10
C VAL A 31 0.80 -13.51 1.88
N GLY A 32 -0.30 -12.77 2.02
CA GLY A 32 -1.25 -12.52 0.93
C GLY A 32 -0.90 -11.28 0.13
N VAL A 33 -1.09 -11.33 -1.18
CA VAL A 33 -1.03 -10.19 -2.09
C VAL A 33 -2.19 -10.25 -3.06
N GLN A 34 -2.64 -9.07 -3.54
CA GLN A 34 -3.62 -9.03 -4.62
C GLN A 34 -2.96 -9.47 -5.93
N ALA A 35 -3.56 -10.45 -6.60
CA ALA A 35 -3.09 -10.96 -7.88
C ALA A 35 -2.97 -9.85 -8.94
N GLY A 36 -1.90 -9.89 -9.71
CA GLY A 36 -1.65 -8.94 -10.81
C GLY A 36 -1.22 -7.54 -10.37
N THR A 37 -0.97 -7.33 -9.07
CA THR A 37 -0.44 -6.04 -8.58
C THR A 37 1.09 -6.07 -8.50
N PHE A 38 1.69 -4.86 -8.42
CA PHE A 38 3.13 -4.77 -8.19
C PHE A 38 3.55 -5.40 -6.85
N MET A 39 2.67 -5.44 -5.85
CA MET A 39 2.92 -6.09 -4.55
C MET A 39 3.25 -7.57 -4.72
N GLU A 40 2.56 -8.26 -5.63
CA GLU A 40 2.86 -9.66 -5.94
C GLU A 40 4.30 -9.81 -6.46
N HIS A 41 4.70 -8.95 -7.41
CA HIS A 41 6.04 -8.97 -7.98
C HIS A 41 7.11 -8.66 -6.93
N VAL A 42 6.91 -7.60 -6.15
CA VAL A 42 7.86 -7.19 -5.10
C VAL A 42 8.02 -8.27 -4.04
N MET A 43 6.92 -8.82 -3.54
CA MET A 43 6.99 -9.81 -2.46
C MET A 43 7.55 -11.14 -2.94
N ARG A 44 7.32 -11.53 -4.19
CA ARG A 44 7.94 -12.71 -4.78
C ARG A 44 9.48 -12.63 -4.81
N GLN A 45 10.01 -11.42 -4.95
CA GLN A 45 11.47 -11.20 -4.93
C GLN A 45 12.04 -11.01 -3.53
N ARG A 46 11.24 -10.52 -2.59
CA ARG A 46 11.70 -10.12 -1.26
C ARG A 46 11.60 -11.20 -0.20
N LEU A 47 10.55 -12.03 -0.26
CA LEU A 47 10.36 -13.10 0.72
C LEU A 47 11.40 -14.20 0.53
N GLN A 48 12.01 -14.60 1.65
CA GLN A 48 13.03 -15.66 1.70
C GLN A 48 12.52 -16.89 2.45
N HIS A 49 11.67 -16.72 3.44
CA HIS A 49 11.24 -17.78 4.36
C HIS A 49 9.73 -17.99 4.35
N ALA A 50 8.94 -16.93 4.26
CA ALA A 50 7.48 -17.02 4.24
C ALA A 50 6.96 -17.50 2.88
N SER A 51 5.74 -18.02 2.87
CA SER A 51 5.03 -18.41 1.65
C SER A 51 4.15 -17.28 1.13
N LEU A 52 4.16 -17.04 -0.16
CA LEU A 52 3.37 -16.02 -0.83
C LEU A 52 2.11 -16.63 -1.44
N LEU A 53 0.94 -16.06 -1.11
CA LEU A 53 -0.33 -16.39 -1.72
C LEU A 53 -0.82 -15.22 -2.58
N SER A 54 -0.99 -15.49 -3.88
CA SER A 54 -1.63 -14.55 -4.81
C SER A 54 -3.15 -14.73 -4.75
N ILE A 55 -3.86 -13.67 -4.37
CA ILE A 55 -5.30 -13.68 -4.11
C ILE A 55 -6.00 -12.93 -5.23
N GLY A 56 -6.82 -13.64 -6.00
CA GLY A 56 -7.63 -13.10 -7.08
C GLY A 56 -9.11 -13.21 -6.82
N LEU A 57 -9.91 -12.45 -7.57
CA LEU A 57 -11.37 -12.51 -7.50
C LEU A 57 -11.89 -13.94 -7.71
N PRO A 58 -12.95 -14.35 -6.99
CA PRO A 58 -13.79 -13.54 -6.09
C PRO A 58 -13.27 -13.40 -4.65
N GLN A 59 -12.12 -13.97 -4.33
CA GLN A 59 -11.49 -13.84 -3.01
C GLN A 59 -10.93 -12.43 -2.83
N THR A 60 -10.90 -11.96 -1.58
CA THR A 60 -10.27 -10.70 -1.19
C THR A 60 -9.26 -10.94 -0.08
N ARG A 61 -8.23 -10.11 -0.02
CA ARG A 61 -7.18 -10.19 1.02
C ARG A 61 -7.77 -10.16 2.43
N GLU A 62 -8.75 -9.31 2.64
CA GLU A 62 -9.44 -9.13 3.92
C GLU A 62 -10.17 -10.42 4.35
N ARG A 63 -10.91 -11.04 3.44
CA ARG A 63 -11.60 -12.30 3.72
C ARG A 63 -10.63 -13.44 4.00
N GLU A 64 -9.54 -13.53 3.24
CA GLU A 64 -8.52 -14.55 3.45
C GLU A 64 -7.80 -14.37 4.81
N LEU A 65 -7.52 -13.13 5.18
CA LEU A 65 -6.92 -12.81 6.49
C LEU A 65 -7.89 -13.13 7.64
N MET A 66 -9.13 -12.68 7.55
CA MET A 66 -10.13 -12.92 8.61
C MET A 66 -10.47 -14.40 8.76
N ALA A 67 -10.39 -15.17 7.68
CA ALA A 67 -10.61 -16.63 7.70
C ALA A 67 -9.36 -17.42 8.13
N GLY A 68 -8.23 -16.75 8.37
CA GLY A 68 -6.97 -17.40 8.76
C GLY A 68 -6.28 -18.16 7.62
N ARG A 69 -6.63 -17.89 6.37
CA ARG A 69 -5.97 -18.52 5.21
C ARG A 69 -4.71 -17.78 4.78
N VAL A 70 -4.54 -16.55 5.24
CA VAL A 70 -3.25 -15.84 5.28
C VAL A 70 -3.06 -15.24 6.67
N ASP A 71 -1.82 -14.97 7.05
CA ASP A 71 -1.47 -14.41 8.36
C ASP A 71 -1.32 -12.89 8.30
N VAL A 72 -1.04 -12.37 7.11
CA VAL A 72 -0.79 -10.98 6.82
C VAL A 72 -1.03 -10.75 5.33
N PHE A 73 -1.45 -9.56 4.93
CA PHE A 73 -1.43 -9.17 3.52
C PHE A 73 -0.71 -7.84 3.30
N MET A 74 -0.13 -7.68 2.11
CA MET A 74 0.61 -6.49 1.76
C MET A 74 -0.31 -5.46 1.10
N THR A 75 -0.03 -4.18 1.37
CA THR A 75 -0.79 -3.05 0.84
C THR A 75 0.07 -1.79 0.78
N ASP A 76 -0.51 -0.66 0.38
CA ASP A 76 0.07 0.66 0.48
C ASP A 76 -0.51 1.46 1.66
N TYR A 77 0.04 2.63 1.92
CA TYR A 77 -0.42 3.48 3.03
C TYR A 77 -1.87 3.96 2.84
N PRO A 78 -2.28 4.50 1.67
CA PRO A 78 -3.65 4.97 1.49
C PRO A 78 -4.71 3.91 1.77
N TYR A 79 -4.53 2.70 1.25
CA TYR A 79 -5.45 1.60 1.48
C TYR A 79 -5.44 1.12 2.93
N GLY A 80 -4.25 0.89 3.49
CA GLY A 80 -4.09 0.44 4.87
C GLY A 80 -4.66 1.43 5.87
N ARG A 81 -4.42 2.72 5.66
CA ARG A 81 -4.98 3.80 6.48
C ARG A 81 -6.50 3.81 6.46
N ALA A 82 -7.10 3.77 5.26
CA ALA A 82 -8.56 3.71 5.13
C ALA A 82 -9.15 2.47 5.79
N LEU A 83 -8.47 1.33 5.68
CA LEU A 83 -8.93 0.09 6.28
C LEU A 83 -8.97 0.15 7.81
N ILE A 84 -7.91 0.64 8.46
CA ILE A 84 -7.87 0.74 9.92
C ILE A 84 -8.83 1.79 10.47
N GLU A 85 -9.21 2.80 9.69
CA GLU A 85 -10.24 3.77 10.07
C GLU A 85 -11.66 3.20 9.98
N ASN A 86 -11.90 2.28 9.05
CA ASN A 86 -13.23 1.74 8.77
C ASN A 86 -13.49 0.35 9.35
N THR A 87 -12.51 -0.24 10.05
CA THR A 87 -12.64 -1.57 10.68
C THR A 87 -12.07 -1.55 12.09
N ASP A 88 -12.54 -2.46 12.92
CA ASP A 88 -12.06 -2.63 14.30
C ASP A 88 -11.07 -3.79 14.46
N TRP A 89 -10.93 -4.65 13.46
CA TRP A 89 -10.10 -5.85 13.49
C TRP A 89 -8.69 -5.66 12.91
N ALA A 90 -8.50 -4.68 12.01
CA ALA A 90 -7.26 -4.51 11.26
C ALA A 90 -6.18 -3.79 12.08
N ALA A 91 -4.94 -4.23 11.91
CA ALA A 91 -3.73 -3.57 12.39
C ALA A 91 -2.77 -3.33 11.23
N LEU A 92 -2.29 -2.10 11.10
CA LEU A 92 -1.34 -1.69 10.07
C LEU A 92 0.09 -1.84 10.60
N LEU A 93 0.93 -2.53 9.85
CA LEU A 93 2.34 -2.72 10.14
C LEU A 93 3.19 -1.86 9.21
N THR A 94 4.06 -1.07 9.80
CA THR A 94 4.98 -0.16 9.09
C THR A 94 6.35 -0.81 8.96
N PRO A 95 7.00 -0.78 7.80
CA PRO A 95 8.37 -1.22 7.68
C PRO A 95 9.31 -0.34 8.52
N PRO A 96 10.31 -0.91 9.21
CA PRO A 96 11.23 -0.14 10.08
C PRO A 96 12.23 0.72 9.31
N ALA A 97 12.37 0.49 8.00
CA ALA A 97 13.19 1.22 7.06
C ALA A 97 12.54 1.16 5.67
N PRO A 98 12.89 2.02 4.72
CA PRO A 98 12.33 1.98 3.38
C PRO A 98 12.45 0.59 2.77
N PHE A 99 11.29 -0.02 2.46
CA PHE A 99 11.20 -1.36 1.92
C PHE A 99 11.05 -1.35 0.39
N HIS A 100 10.02 -0.69 -0.10
CA HIS A 100 9.78 -0.49 -1.53
C HIS A 100 8.92 0.76 -1.74
N VAL A 101 9.58 1.88 -1.91
CA VAL A 101 8.92 3.18 -2.01
C VAL A 101 8.39 3.40 -3.42
N LEU A 102 7.12 3.78 -3.52
CA LEU A 102 6.38 4.00 -4.75
C LEU A 102 5.91 5.43 -4.88
N PRO A 103 6.15 6.08 -6.02
CA PRO A 103 5.55 7.36 -6.35
C PRO A 103 4.12 7.18 -6.87
N TYR A 104 3.24 8.12 -6.52
CA TYR A 104 1.91 8.25 -7.11
C TYR A 104 1.89 9.43 -8.06
N ALA A 105 1.38 9.21 -9.26
CA ALA A 105 1.30 10.21 -10.31
C ALA A 105 0.07 9.95 -11.19
N HIS A 106 -0.35 10.95 -11.93
CA HIS A 106 -1.30 10.75 -13.01
C HIS A 106 -0.66 9.95 -14.14
N ALA A 107 -1.43 9.05 -14.74
CA ALA A 107 -1.06 8.35 -15.96
C ALA A 107 -1.75 9.00 -17.16
N SER A 108 -1.03 9.15 -18.24
CA SER A 108 -1.55 9.66 -19.51
C SER A 108 -1.12 8.76 -20.67
N LYS A 109 -1.89 8.81 -21.76
CA LYS A 109 -1.52 8.11 -22.99
C LYS A 109 -0.18 8.64 -23.52
N PRO A 110 0.74 7.78 -23.96
CA PRO A 110 1.99 8.22 -24.59
C PRO A 110 1.72 9.03 -25.87
N GLY A 111 2.58 10.02 -26.13
CA GLY A 111 2.55 10.81 -27.37
C GLY A 111 1.70 12.08 -27.29
N ASP A 112 0.96 12.33 -26.21
CA ASP A 112 0.21 13.57 -26.01
C ASP A 112 1.02 14.55 -25.15
N ALA A 113 1.88 15.33 -25.80
CA ALA A 113 2.77 16.27 -25.13
C ALA A 113 2.01 17.47 -24.53
N GLU A 114 0.93 17.92 -25.17
CA GLU A 114 0.12 19.05 -24.70
C GLU A 114 -0.64 18.68 -23.42
N TRP A 115 -1.27 17.49 -23.41
CA TRP A 115 -1.94 16.98 -22.22
C TRP A 115 -0.97 16.74 -21.07
N ARG A 116 0.19 16.19 -21.36
CA ARG A 116 1.26 16.00 -20.36
C ARG A 116 1.67 17.32 -19.73
N ALA A 117 1.91 18.35 -20.54
CA ALA A 117 2.27 19.70 -20.06
C ALA A 117 1.14 20.28 -19.17
N THR A 118 -0.12 20.07 -19.54
CA THR A 118 -1.29 20.47 -18.75
C THR A 118 -1.32 19.78 -17.38
N LEU A 119 -1.09 18.47 -17.33
CA LEU A 119 -1.02 17.71 -16.07
C LEU A 119 0.15 18.16 -15.19
N ASP A 120 1.33 18.37 -15.77
CA ASP A 120 2.51 18.82 -15.03
C ASP A 120 2.27 20.22 -14.43
N ALA A 121 1.69 21.15 -15.22
CA ALA A 121 1.31 22.48 -14.73
C ALA A 121 0.23 22.42 -13.64
N PHE A 122 -0.74 21.52 -13.76
CA PHE A 122 -1.77 21.32 -12.74
C PHE A 122 -1.14 20.83 -11.43
N VAL A 123 -0.28 19.81 -11.48
CA VAL A 123 0.38 19.26 -10.28
C VAL A 123 1.26 20.33 -9.62
N ALA A 124 2.04 21.08 -10.41
CA ALA A 124 2.84 22.18 -9.88
C ALA A 124 1.97 23.23 -9.15
N ARG A 125 0.85 23.62 -9.74
CA ARG A 125 -0.07 24.60 -9.17
C ARG A 125 -0.69 24.13 -7.86
N ILE A 126 -1.22 22.90 -7.81
CA ILE A 126 -1.86 22.39 -6.56
C ILE A 126 -0.88 22.18 -5.41
N ARG A 127 0.40 21.95 -5.71
CA ARG A 127 1.48 21.91 -4.72
C ARG A 127 1.74 23.31 -4.13
N ASN A 128 1.80 24.33 -5.00
CA ASN A 128 2.17 25.68 -4.59
C ASN A 128 1.02 26.45 -3.92
N ASP A 129 -0.23 26.17 -4.26
CA ASP A 129 -1.40 26.88 -3.73
C ASP A 129 -2.06 26.20 -2.52
N GLY A 130 -1.48 25.11 -2.02
CA GLY A 130 -1.92 24.40 -0.81
C GLY A 130 -3.10 23.44 -1.02
N ARG A 131 -3.64 23.31 -2.23
CA ARG A 131 -4.76 22.38 -2.50
C ARG A 131 -4.37 20.93 -2.31
N LEU A 132 -3.14 20.56 -2.65
CA LEU A 132 -2.65 19.19 -2.43
C LEU A 132 -2.60 18.87 -0.93
N ASP A 133 -2.02 19.76 -0.12
CA ASP A 133 -1.95 19.58 1.34
C ASP A 133 -3.35 19.53 1.96
N ALA A 134 -4.26 20.40 1.52
CA ALA A 134 -5.65 20.39 1.99
C ALA A 134 -6.39 19.09 1.64
N ALA A 135 -6.19 18.57 0.43
CA ALA A 135 -6.76 17.29 0.01
C ALA A 135 -6.16 16.12 0.81
N ALA A 136 -4.83 16.09 0.95
CA ALA A 136 -4.14 15.05 1.71
C ALA A 136 -4.62 15.03 3.18
N ARG A 137 -4.80 16.20 3.81
CA ARG A 137 -5.30 16.32 5.18
C ARG A 137 -6.71 15.73 5.34
N ARG A 138 -7.61 16.02 4.40
CA ARG A 138 -8.98 15.45 4.43
C ARG A 138 -9.00 13.92 4.39
N HIS A 139 -7.96 13.30 3.85
CA HIS A 139 -7.86 11.87 3.69
C HIS A 139 -6.78 11.20 4.55
N GLY A 140 -6.18 11.95 5.50
CA GLY A 140 -5.14 11.44 6.39
C GLY A 140 -3.85 11.02 5.67
N LEU A 141 -3.54 11.67 4.53
CA LEU A 141 -2.41 11.33 3.65
C LEU A 141 -1.27 12.35 3.70
N GLU A 142 -1.26 13.27 4.67
CA GLU A 142 -0.25 14.34 4.76
C GLU A 142 1.19 13.81 4.83
N SER A 143 1.37 12.66 5.50
CA SER A 143 2.69 12.05 5.69
C SER A 143 3.33 11.52 4.40
N ILE A 144 2.55 11.35 3.35
CA ILE A 144 3.02 10.81 2.07
C ILE A 144 3.03 11.85 0.93
N VAL A 145 2.76 13.12 1.24
CA VAL A 145 2.85 14.22 0.27
C VAL A 145 4.32 14.48 -0.08
N LEU A 146 4.64 14.49 -1.36
CA LEU A 146 5.94 14.92 -1.86
C LEU A 146 6.01 16.45 -1.85
N ARG A 147 6.97 16.98 -1.10
CA ARG A 147 7.26 18.42 -0.96
C ARG A 147 8.51 18.81 -1.72
#